data_b62c3010ec353911843e09ea42059a04
#
_entry.id   b62c3010ec353911843e09ea42059a04
#
_cell.length_a   1.000
_cell.length_b   1.000
_cell.length_c   1.000
_cell.angle_alpha   90.00
_cell.angle_beta   90.00
_cell.angle_gamma   90.00
#
_symmetry.space_group_name_H-M   'P 1'
#
loop_
_entity.id
_entity.type
_entity.pdbx_description
1 polymer ?
#
loop_
_entity_poly.entity_id
_entity_poly.type
_entity_poly.pdbx_seq_one_letter_code
_entity_poly.pdbx_strand_id
1 'polypeptide(L)'
;MNDKTREQIEAMKNQTIGVEIEMNNITREKAARKVAEYFGTRAWNAASEYGYYSWACKDQQGRVWKFQRDVSIYGPDAEKCELVTPILTYDDIETLQEIIRLLRKAGAKSGPSRGCGVHIHIGKGDHTAKTIRNLVNIMAAHEQQIGRAIRIDAGRTGQYCQVVNHRFLDRLNREKPTTMHRLEDIWYEGNGSSWENRNAHYNSSRYHMLYAQKKVMLRIF
;
A
#
# COMPACT_ATOMS: atom_id res chain seq x y z
N MET A 1 10.10 -6.58 30.41
CA MET A 1 9.09 -5.91 29.57
C MET A 1 7.80 -5.90 30.37
N ASN A 2 7.14 -4.76 30.54
CA ASN A 2 5.89 -4.67 31.29
C ASN A 2 4.70 -5.18 30.48
N ASP A 3 3.56 -5.47 31.13
CA ASP A 3 2.39 -6.06 30.48
C ASP A 3 1.80 -5.14 29.40
N LYS A 4 1.75 -3.84 29.65
CA LYS A 4 1.29 -2.85 28.67
C LYS A 4 2.12 -2.88 27.38
N THR A 5 3.43 -3.04 27.48
CA THR A 5 4.31 -3.14 26.30
C THR A 5 4.05 -4.43 25.53
N ARG A 6 3.77 -5.55 26.22
CA ARG A 6 3.39 -6.81 25.56
C ARG A 6 2.08 -6.66 24.79
N GLU A 7 1.06 -6.10 25.42
CA GLU A 7 -0.24 -5.83 24.79
C GLU A 7 -0.09 -4.97 23.52
N GLN A 8 0.75 -3.91 23.57
CA GLN A 8 1.01 -3.05 22.43
C GLN A 8 1.73 -3.79 21.28
N ILE A 9 2.67 -4.66 21.60
CA ILE A 9 3.36 -5.49 20.60
C ILE A 9 2.39 -6.47 19.94
N GLU A 10 1.55 -7.14 20.72
CA GLU A 10 0.56 -8.06 20.17
C GLU A 10 -0.50 -7.32 19.33
N ALA A 11 -0.95 -6.16 19.76
CA ALA A 11 -1.85 -5.32 18.96
C ALA A 11 -1.21 -4.91 17.62
N MET A 12 0.09 -4.57 17.61
CA MET A 12 0.82 -4.26 16.39
C MET A 12 0.93 -5.48 15.48
N LYS A 13 1.25 -6.67 16.01
CA LYS A 13 1.34 -7.91 15.22
C LYS A 13 0.01 -8.33 14.60
N ASN A 14 -1.08 -8.07 15.29
CA ASN A 14 -2.44 -8.35 14.82
C ASN A 14 -2.97 -7.30 13.83
N GLN A 15 -2.23 -6.22 13.60
CA GLN A 15 -2.65 -5.20 12.64
C GLN A 15 -2.62 -5.77 11.22
N THR A 16 -3.71 -5.59 10.49
CA THR A 16 -3.81 -6.06 9.10
C THR A 16 -3.09 -5.11 8.15
N ILE A 17 -2.40 -5.69 7.19
CA ILE A 17 -1.71 -4.96 6.12
C ILE A 17 -2.08 -5.54 4.76
N GLY A 18 -1.98 -4.71 3.71
CA GLY A 18 -2.01 -5.12 2.33
C GLY A 18 -0.84 -4.48 1.60
N VAL A 19 -0.22 -5.16 0.68
CA VAL A 19 0.94 -4.64 -0.05
C VAL A 19 0.72 -4.80 -1.54
N GLU A 20 0.99 -3.71 -2.28
CA GLU A 20 1.05 -3.71 -3.74
C GLU A 20 2.49 -3.45 -4.16
N ILE A 21 3.02 -4.27 -5.05
CA ILE A 21 4.42 -4.19 -5.49
C ILE A 21 4.46 -4.18 -7.00
N GLU A 22 4.84 -3.06 -7.56
CA GLU A 22 4.97 -2.87 -8.99
C GLU A 22 6.32 -3.39 -9.50
N MET A 23 6.27 -4.09 -10.64
CA MET A 23 7.44 -4.66 -11.28
C MET A 23 7.24 -4.78 -12.79
N ASN A 24 8.33 -4.86 -13.52
CA ASN A 24 8.33 -5.20 -14.94
C ASN A 24 9.30 -6.33 -15.26
N ASN A 25 9.49 -6.62 -16.56
CA ASN A 25 10.38 -7.69 -17.04
C ASN A 25 9.95 -9.10 -16.62
N ILE A 26 8.70 -9.25 -16.23
CA ILE A 26 8.04 -10.52 -15.91
C ILE A 26 6.56 -10.41 -16.32
N THR A 27 6.01 -11.45 -16.95
CA THR A 27 4.57 -11.48 -17.26
C THR A 27 3.77 -11.84 -16.01
N ARG A 28 2.53 -11.34 -15.92
CA ARG A 28 1.60 -11.64 -14.84
C ARG A 28 1.38 -13.15 -14.67
N GLU A 29 1.27 -13.88 -15.78
CA GLU A 29 1.17 -15.33 -15.76
C GLU A 29 2.40 -15.99 -15.14
N LYS A 30 3.60 -15.62 -15.60
CA LYS A 30 4.84 -16.19 -15.08
C LYS A 30 5.01 -15.89 -13.59
N ALA A 31 4.68 -14.68 -13.15
CA ALA A 31 4.72 -14.29 -11.76
C ALA A 31 3.74 -15.13 -10.91
N ALA A 32 2.48 -15.23 -11.35
CA ALA A 32 1.46 -16.03 -10.67
C ALA A 32 1.84 -17.52 -10.57
N ARG A 33 2.37 -18.11 -11.67
CA ARG A 33 2.83 -19.51 -11.67
C ARG A 33 3.98 -19.75 -10.71
N LYS A 34 4.94 -18.82 -10.63
CA LYS A 34 6.08 -18.92 -9.70
C LYS A 34 5.64 -18.86 -8.23
N VAL A 35 4.67 -18.02 -7.91
CA VAL A 35 4.14 -17.93 -6.55
C VAL A 35 3.22 -19.10 -6.22
N ALA A 36 2.45 -19.59 -7.19
CA ALA A 36 1.67 -20.84 -7.05
C ALA A 36 2.57 -22.05 -6.76
N GLU A 37 3.71 -22.16 -7.48
CA GLU A 37 4.71 -23.20 -7.26
C GLU A 37 5.28 -23.13 -5.83
N TYR A 38 5.59 -21.94 -5.33
CA TYR A 38 6.05 -21.73 -3.95
C TYR A 38 5.04 -22.21 -2.90
N PHE A 39 3.74 -21.94 -3.14
CA PHE A 39 2.66 -22.37 -2.23
C PHE A 39 2.20 -23.82 -2.47
N GLY A 40 2.68 -24.51 -3.49
CA GLY A 40 2.17 -25.84 -3.86
C GLY A 40 0.75 -25.81 -4.41
N THR A 41 0.32 -24.72 -5.06
CA THR A 41 -1.02 -24.49 -5.58
C THR A 41 -1.00 -24.31 -7.12
N ARG A 42 -2.12 -23.85 -7.69
CA ARG A 42 -2.23 -23.57 -9.13
C ARG A 42 -2.53 -22.09 -9.37
N ALA A 43 -1.90 -21.54 -10.41
CA ALA A 43 -2.26 -20.23 -10.93
C ALA A 43 -3.36 -20.36 -11.99
N TRP A 44 -4.21 -19.32 -12.07
CA TRP A 44 -5.25 -19.22 -13.10
C TRP A 44 -5.34 -17.82 -13.68
N ASN A 45 -5.90 -17.74 -14.91
CA ASN A 45 -6.25 -16.45 -15.48
C ASN A 45 -7.50 -15.93 -14.76
N ALA A 46 -7.35 -14.82 -14.07
CA ALA A 46 -8.36 -14.23 -13.21
C ALA A 46 -8.96 -12.93 -13.81
N ALA A 47 -8.74 -12.67 -15.09
CA ALA A 47 -9.18 -11.43 -15.73
C ALA A 47 -10.71 -11.26 -15.73
N SER A 48 -11.48 -12.34 -15.80
CA SER A 48 -12.94 -12.32 -15.70
C SER A 48 -13.45 -12.00 -14.30
N GLU A 49 -12.66 -12.34 -13.26
CA GLU A 49 -13.04 -12.13 -11.85
C GLU A 49 -12.62 -10.75 -11.34
N TYR A 50 -11.41 -10.30 -11.69
CA TYR A 50 -10.79 -9.10 -11.12
C TYR A 50 -10.47 -8.00 -12.13
N GLY A 51 -10.67 -8.25 -13.43
CA GLY A 51 -10.28 -7.29 -14.47
C GLY A 51 -8.76 -7.14 -14.62
N TYR A 52 -8.32 -6.02 -15.22
CA TYR A 52 -6.91 -5.62 -15.33
C TYR A 52 -5.96 -6.70 -15.90
N TYR A 53 -6.47 -7.61 -16.75
CA TYR A 53 -5.72 -8.74 -17.29
C TYR A 53 -5.01 -9.57 -16.22
N SER A 54 -5.70 -9.78 -15.09
CA SER A 54 -5.14 -10.39 -13.88
C SER A 54 -4.88 -11.88 -14.05
N TRP A 55 -3.84 -12.34 -13.41
CA TRP A 55 -3.57 -13.73 -13.04
C TRP A 55 -3.58 -13.83 -11.50
N ALA A 56 -3.92 -14.99 -10.98
CA ALA A 56 -3.97 -15.20 -9.55
C ALA A 56 -3.50 -16.58 -9.13
N CYS A 57 -3.16 -16.72 -7.87
CA CYS A 57 -2.97 -18.00 -7.20
C CYS A 57 -3.48 -17.91 -5.76
N LYS A 58 -3.64 -19.05 -5.09
CA LYS A 58 -3.98 -19.11 -3.67
C LYS A 58 -2.76 -19.54 -2.87
N ASP A 59 -2.65 -19.02 -1.64
CA ASP A 59 -1.76 -19.62 -0.66
C ASP A 59 -2.40 -20.85 0.01
N GLN A 60 -1.70 -21.46 0.95
CA GLN A 60 -2.17 -22.64 1.67
C GLN A 60 -3.38 -22.38 2.58
N GLN A 61 -3.65 -21.10 2.92
CA GLN A 61 -4.83 -20.67 3.67
C GLN A 61 -6.02 -20.32 2.76
N GLY A 62 -5.86 -20.47 1.44
CA GLY A 62 -6.88 -20.14 0.44
C GLY A 62 -7.01 -18.67 0.13
N ARG A 63 -6.13 -17.79 0.65
CA ARG A 63 -6.12 -16.36 0.36
C ARG A 63 -5.59 -16.12 -1.05
N VAL A 64 -6.16 -15.14 -1.76
CA VAL A 64 -5.86 -14.86 -3.17
C VAL A 64 -4.73 -13.84 -3.31
N TRP A 65 -3.67 -14.22 -4.00
CA TRP A 65 -2.58 -13.37 -4.45
C TRP A 65 -2.81 -13.03 -5.92
N LYS A 66 -2.88 -11.74 -6.27
CA LYS A 66 -3.19 -11.27 -7.62
C LYS A 66 -1.98 -10.64 -8.28
N PHE A 67 -1.89 -10.82 -9.58
CA PHE A 67 -0.87 -10.22 -10.45
C PHE A 67 -1.62 -9.51 -11.55
N GLN A 68 -1.70 -8.19 -11.48
CA GLN A 68 -2.52 -7.38 -12.34
C GLN A 68 -1.69 -6.40 -13.18
N ARG A 69 -2.33 -5.84 -14.21
CA ARG A 69 -1.73 -4.79 -15.02
C ARG A 69 -1.86 -3.45 -14.30
N ASP A 70 -0.76 -2.73 -14.20
CA ASP A 70 -0.78 -1.30 -13.87
C ASP A 70 -0.21 -0.49 -15.05
N VAL A 71 -0.93 0.55 -15.45
CA VAL A 71 -0.58 1.39 -16.60
C VAL A 71 0.62 2.29 -16.34
N SER A 72 0.88 2.63 -15.07
CA SER A 72 1.99 3.50 -14.65
C SER A 72 3.37 2.86 -14.85
N ILE A 73 3.42 1.53 -14.85
CA ILE A 73 4.66 0.76 -15.02
C ILE A 73 5.20 0.93 -16.44
N TYR A 74 6.49 1.20 -16.59
CA TYR A 74 7.12 1.36 -17.89
C TYR A 74 7.48 -0.01 -18.51
N GLY A 75 7.42 -0.08 -19.84
CA GLY A 75 7.80 -1.25 -20.62
C GLY A 75 6.65 -1.87 -21.41
N PRO A 76 6.88 -3.05 -22.01
CA PRO A 76 5.87 -3.77 -22.78
C PRO A 76 4.66 -4.13 -21.92
N ASP A 77 3.47 -3.98 -22.45
CA ASP A 77 2.22 -4.16 -21.70
C ASP A 77 2.06 -5.56 -21.09
N ALA A 78 2.56 -6.58 -21.78
CA ALA A 78 2.56 -7.95 -21.27
C ALA A 78 3.43 -8.14 -20.01
N GLU A 79 4.44 -7.29 -19.83
CA GLU A 79 5.41 -7.36 -18.73
C GLU A 79 5.14 -6.35 -17.61
N LYS A 80 4.09 -5.56 -17.71
CA LYS A 80 3.62 -4.70 -16.61
C LYS A 80 2.91 -5.58 -15.59
N CYS A 81 3.45 -5.68 -14.41
CA CYS A 81 2.96 -6.58 -13.38
C CYS A 81 2.97 -5.90 -12.01
N GLU A 82 1.82 -5.82 -11.39
CA GLU A 82 1.66 -5.44 -10.01
C GLU A 82 1.22 -6.66 -9.19
N LEU A 83 2.00 -7.02 -8.19
CA LEU A 83 1.58 -7.99 -7.18
C LEU A 83 0.69 -7.29 -6.17
N VAL A 84 -0.54 -7.79 -6.00
CA VAL A 84 -1.48 -7.37 -4.94
C VAL A 84 -1.66 -8.51 -3.98
N THR A 85 -1.23 -8.32 -2.73
CA THR A 85 -1.34 -9.34 -1.68
C THR A 85 -2.77 -9.47 -1.18
N PRO A 86 -3.15 -10.61 -0.60
CA PRO A 86 -4.30 -10.67 0.29
C PRO A 86 -4.09 -9.78 1.53
N ILE A 87 -5.06 -9.77 2.43
CA ILE A 87 -4.87 -9.20 3.77
C ILE A 87 -3.85 -10.06 4.51
N LEU A 88 -2.77 -9.42 4.96
CA LEU A 88 -1.66 -10.01 5.67
C LEU A 88 -1.60 -9.49 7.11
N THR A 89 -0.82 -10.17 7.94
CA THR A 89 -0.42 -9.77 9.29
C THR A 89 1.10 -9.75 9.42
N TYR A 90 1.60 -9.46 10.61
CA TYR A 90 3.04 -9.46 10.88
C TYR A 90 3.71 -10.81 10.55
N ASP A 91 3.03 -11.92 10.83
CA ASP A 91 3.56 -13.27 10.61
C ASP A 91 3.71 -13.63 9.12
N ASP A 92 3.05 -12.89 8.23
CA ASP A 92 3.16 -13.08 6.78
C ASP A 92 4.34 -12.32 6.15
N ILE A 93 5.03 -11.45 6.89
CA ILE A 93 6.07 -10.57 6.34
C ILE A 93 7.23 -11.39 5.75
N GLU A 94 7.66 -12.43 6.44
CA GLU A 94 8.75 -13.29 5.95
C GLU A 94 8.36 -13.98 4.64
N THR A 95 7.17 -14.55 4.58
CA THR A 95 6.61 -15.15 3.35
C THR A 95 6.56 -14.14 2.20
N LEU A 96 6.11 -12.92 2.45
CA LEU A 96 6.11 -11.85 1.44
C LEU A 96 7.52 -11.56 0.92
N GLN A 97 8.50 -11.47 1.81
CA GLN A 97 9.89 -11.22 1.44
C GLN A 97 10.46 -12.36 0.59
N GLU A 98 10.15 -13.61 0.91
CA GLU A 98 10.56 -14.77 0.12
C GLU A 98 9.95 -14.76 -1.28
N ILE A 99 8.66 -14.45 -1.39
CA ILE A 99 7.97 -14.28 -2.68
C ILE A 99 8.67 -13.22 -3.53
N ILE A 100 9.02 -12.08 -2.95
CA ILE A 100 9.72 -11.02 -3.68
C ILE A 100 11.11 -11.46 -4.15
N ARG A 101 11.85 -12.18 -3.31
CA ARG A 101 13.16 -12.77 -3.72
C ARG A 101 12.98 -13.76 -4.85
N LEU A 102 11.93 -14.59 -4.80
CA LEU A 102 11.59 -15.55 -5.84
C LEU A 102 11.28 -14.86 -7.18
N LEU A 103 10.42 -13.83 -7.16
CA LEU A 103 10.06 -13.06 -8.36
C LEU A 103 11.29 -12.36 -8.96
N ARG A 104 12.15 -11.78 -8.14
CA ARG A 104 13.42 -11.20 -8.60
C ARG A 104 14.32 -12.23 -9.28
N LYS A 105 14.47 -13.43 -8.72
CA LYS A 105 15.21 -14.55 -9.35
C LYS A 105 14.56 -14.99 -10.68
N ALA A 106 13.23 -14.88 -10.78
CA ALA A 106 12.50 -15.18 -12.02
C ALA A 106 12.63 -14.09 -13.11
N GLY A 107 13.29 -12.97 -12.79
CA GLY A 107 13.60 -11.90 -13.74
C GLY A 107 12.85 -10.58 -13.48
N ALA A 108 11.94 -10.53 -12.50
CA ALA A 108 11.23 -9.30 -12.16
C ALA A 108 12.22 -8.20 -11.76
N LYS A 109 11.92 -6.97 -12.21
CA LYS A 109 12.67 -5.76 -11.90
C LYS A 109 11.70 -4.69 -11.42
N SER A 110 12.11 -3.93 -10.42
CA SER A 110 11.35 -2.81 -9.86
C SER A 110 12.28 -1.62 -9.64
N GLY A 111 11.72 -0.44 -9.48
CA GLY A 111 12.45 0.76 -9.15
C GLY A 111 11.89 2.01 -9.83
N PRO A 112 12.29 3.21 -9.39
CA PRO A 112 11.76 4.49 -9.88
C PRO A 112 11.94 4.68 -11.39
N SER A 113 13.11 4.31 -11.94
CA SER A 113 13.39 4.41 -13.38
C SER A 113 12.52 3.50 -14.25
N ARG A 114 11.73 2.61 -13.64
CA ARG A 114 10.79 1.71 -14.29
C ARG A 114 9.34 2.09 -14.08
N GLY A 115 9.08 3.25 -13.46
CA GLY A 115 7.73 3.65 -13.05
C GLY A 115 7.17 2.79 -11.92
N CYS A 116 7.99 2.04 -11.20
CA CYS A 116 7.54 1.08 -10.19
C CYS A 116 7.68 1.63 -8.78
N GLY A 117 6.70 1.31 -7.93
CA GLY A 117 6.65 1.65 -6.51
C GLY A 117 6.17 0.50 -5.65
N VAL A 118 6.07 0.75 -4.35
CA VAL A 118 5.47 -0.15 -3.35
C VAL A 118 4.41 0.61 -2.58
N HIS A 119 3.22 0.05 -2.48
CA HIS A 119 2.12 0.60 -1.69
C HIS A 119 1.88 -0.30 -0.48
N ILE A 120 1.83 0.28 0.70
CA ILE A 120 1.50 -0.44 1.94
C ILE A 120 0.20 0.12 2.49
N HIS A 121 -0.80 -0.73 2.56
CA HIS A 121 -2.10 -0.44 3.16
C HIS A 121 -2.09 -0.94 4.59
N ILE A 122 -2.52 -0.11 5.52
CA ILE A 122 -2.65 -0.50 6.92
C ILE A 122 -4.14 -0.50 7.26
N GLY A 123 -4.61 -1.58 7.87
CA GLY A 123 -5.99 -1.66 8.32
C GLY A 123 -6.31 -0.57 9.33
N LYS A 124 -7.43 0.13 9.15
CA LYS A 124 -7.86 1.20 10.07
C LYS A 124 -8.08 0.69 11.49
N GLY A 125 -8.51 -0.57 11.65
CA GLY A 125 -8.88 -1.10 12.97
C GLY A 125 -9.82 -0.16 13.72
N ASP A 126 -9.57 0.01 15.01
CA ASP A 126 -10.36 0.86 15.91
C ASP A 126 -9.87 2.33 15.96
N HIS A 127 -9.06 2.74 14.99
CA HIS A 127 -8.62 4.12 14.94
C HIS A 127 -9.78 5.10 14.84
N THR A 128 -9.79 6.05 15.75
CA THR A 128 -10.70 7.21 15.78
C THR A 128 -10.11 8.38 15.00
N ALA A 129 -10.91 9.40 14.73
CA ALA A 129 -10.42 10.65 14.11
C ALA A 129 -9.24 11.27 14.90
N LYS A 130 -9.28 11.18 16.24
CA LYS A 130 -8.21 11.66 17.12
C LYS A 130 -6.93 10.86 16.92
N THR A 131 -7.01 9.54 16.88
CA THR A 131 -5.80 8.69 16.74
C THR A 131 -5.22 8.76 15.33
N ILE A 132 -6.04 8.90 14.29
CA ILE A 132 -5.57 9.15 12.93
C ILE A 132 -4.89 10.52 12.83
N ARG A 133 -5.46 11.58 13.43
CA ARG A 133 -4.79 12.87 13.49
C ARG A 133 -3.41 12.77 14.16
N ASN A 134 -3.31 12.05 15.27
CA ASN A 134 -2.03 11.84 15.94
C ASN A 134 -1.04 11.07 15.05
N LEU A 135 -1.50 10.02 14.35
CA LEU A 135 -0.70 9.27 13.39
C LEU A 135 -0.15 10.18 12.29
N VAL A 136 -1.00 11.02 11.68
CA VAL A 136 -0.59 11.98 10.64
C VAL A 136 0.48 12.94 11.17
N ASN A 137 0.32 13.46 12.39
CA ASN A 137 1.32 14.35 13.00
C ASN A 137 2.67 13.63 13.26
N ILE A 138 2.62 12.40 13.79
CA ILE A 138 3.83 11.60 14.02
C ILE A 138 4.54 11.33 12.69
N MET A 139 3.79 10.92 11.68
CA MET A 139 4.37 10.65 10.38
C MET A 139 4.93 11.92 9.74
N ALA A 140 4.22 13.04 9.76
CA ALA A 140 4.70 14.32 9.24
C ALA A 140 6.01 14.77 9.91
N ALA A 141 6.14 14.56 11.22
CA ALA A 141 7.36 14.89 11.96
C ALA A 141 8.56 14.01 11.59
N HIS A 142 8.33 12.80 11.06
CA HIS A 142 9.39 11.82 10.79
C HIS A 142 9.59 11.50 9.31
N GLU A 143 8.82 12.11 8.41
CA GLU A 143 8.86 11.82 6.96
C GLU A 143 10.24 11.86 6.35
N GLN A 144 11.04 12.87 6.71
CA GLN A 144 12.38 13.01 6.16
C GLN A 144 13.30 11.88 6.62
N GLN A 145 13.23 11.51 7.91
CA GLN A 145 14.02 10.42 8.46
C GLN A 145 13.64 9.08 7.84
N ILE A 146 12.32 8.82 7.72
CA ILE A 146 11.80 7.62 7.07
C ILE A 146 12.24 7.60 5.60
N GLY A 147 12.07 8.71 4.88
CA GLY A 147 12.46 8.81 3.48
C GLY A 147 13.95 8.52 3.25
N ARG A 148 14.81 9.01 4.13
CA ARG A 148 16.26 8.72 4.08
C ARG A 148 16.57 7.26 4.42
N ALA A 149 15.92 6.70 5.45
CA ALA A 149 16.14 5.32 5.90
C ALA A 149 15.78 4.30 4.80
N ILE A 150 14.67 4.51 4.07
CA ILE A 150 14.23 3.63 2.98
C ILE A 150 14.74 4.08 1.60
N ARG A 151 15.60 5.11 1.55
CA ARG A 151 16.23 5.63 0.32
C ARG A 151 15.22 6.01 -0.77
N ILE A 152 14.20 6.79 -0.40
CA ILE A 152 13.22 7.27 -1.39
C ILE A 152 13.93 8.08 -2.46
N ASP A 153 13.63 7.78 -3.73
CA ASP A 153 14.12 8.54 -4.85
C ASP A 153 13.57 9.98 -4.85
N ALA A 154 14.46 10.96 -5.02
CA ALA A 154 14.11 12.39 -4.97
C ALA A 154 13.11 12.79 -6.07
N GLY A 155 13.17 12.18 -7.26
CA GLY A 155 12.22 12.44 -8.34
C GLY A 155 10.80 11.99 -7.98
N ARG A 156 10.66 10.95 -7.14
CA ARG A 156 9.35 10.46 -6.69
C ARG A 156 8.71 11.36 -5.64
N THR A 157 9.50 12.04 -4.82
CA THR A 157 8.96 12.92 -3.76
C THR A 157 8.23 14.15 -4.33
N GLY A 158 8.55 14.56 -5.52
CA GLY A 158 7.87 15.68 -6.20
C GLY A 158 6.54 15.29 -6.86
N GLN A 159 6.30 14.03 -7.12
CA GLN A 159 5.15 13.60 -7.94
C GLN A 159 4.24 12.58 -7.20
N TYR A 160 4.77 11.46 -6.76
CA TYR A 160 3.96 10.36 -6.24
C TYR A 160 4.01 10.21 -4.72
N CYS A 161 5.03 10.78 -4.08
CA CYS A 161 5.34 10.58 -2.67
C CYS A 161 5.54 11.91 -1.96
N GLN A 162 4.64 12.83 -2.21
CA GLN A 162 4.73 14.15 -1.60
C GLN A 162 4.58 14.06 -0.08
N VAL A 163 5.31 14.92 0.62
CA VAL A 163 5.17 15.07 2.07
C VAL A 163 3.78 15.56 2.45
N VAL A 164 3.40 15.41 3.71
CA VAL A 164 2.13 15.94 4.23
C VAL A 164 2.07 17.45 3.97
N ASN A 165 0.97 17.90 3.36
CA ASN A 165 0.75 19.29 3.08
C ASN A 165 0.61 20.09 4.38
N HIS A 166 1.40 21.16 4.57
CA HIS A 166 1.38 21.98 5.78
C HIS A 166 0.01 22.62 6.05
N ARG A 167 -0.68 23.13 5.00
CA ARG A 167 -2.03 23.71 5.17
C ARG A 167 -3.04 22.68 5.68
N PHE A 168 -2.95 21.46 5.15
CA PHE A 168 -3.77 20.36 5.65
C PHE A 168 -3.45 20.04 7.11
N LEU A 169 -2.17 19.94 7.47
CA LEU A 169 -1.73 19.64 8.83
C LEU A 169 -2.17 20.73 9.82
N ASP A 170 -2.01 22.00 9.45
CA ASP A 170 -2.44 23.14 10.25
C ASP A 170 -3.96 23.15 10.47
N ARG A 171 -4.73 22.89 9.40
CA ARG A 171 -6.18 22.78 9.48
C ARG A 171 -6.61 21.62 10.37
N LEU A 172 -6.01 20.44 10.19
CA LEU A 172 -6.26 19.25 10.98
C LEU A 172 -6.01 19.50 12.48
N ASN A 173 -4.94 20.22 12.80
CA ASN A 173 -4.55 20.52 14.18
C ASN A 173 -5.36 21.65 14.81
N ARG A 174 -5.81 22.61 14.03
CA ARG A 174 -6.68 23.68 14.48
C ARG A 174 -8.11 23.18 14.76
N GLU A 175 -8.66 22.39 13.82
CA GLU A 175 -10.05 21.94 13.90
C GLU A 175 -10.25 20.72 14.82
N LYS A 176 -9.22 19.92 15.01
CA LYS A 176 -9.22 18.75 15.92
C LYS A 176 -10.46 17.85 15.75
N PRO A 177 -10.70 17.28 14.58
CA PRO A 177 -11.93 16.53 14.31
C PRO A 177 -12.13 15.41 15.31
N THR A 178 -13.36 15.26 15.78
CA THR A 178 -13.78 14.21 16.72
C THR A 178 -14.53 13.07 16.04
N THR A 179 -15.02 13.29 14.80
CA THR A 179 -15.70 12.28 14.00
C THR A 179 -14.94 11.96 12.73
N MET A 180 -15.10 10.73 12.22
CA MET A 180 -14.47 10.33 10.95
C MET A 180 -14.96 11.17 9.78
N HIS A 181 -16.26 11.48 9.73
CA HIS A 181 -16.84 12.35 8.70
C HIS A 181 -16.14 13.72 8.66
N ARG A 182 -15.95 14.37 9.82
CA ARG A 182 -15.25 15.66 9.87
C ARG A 182 -13.78 15.55 9.47
N LEU A 183 -13.14 14.44 9.82
CA LEU A 183 -11.78 14.16 9.36
C LEU A 183 -11.71 14.03 7.83
N GLU A 184 -12.67 13.33 7.22
CA GLU A 184 -12.80 13.19 5.77
C GLU A 184 -13.03 14.52 5.08
N ASP A 185 -13.91 15.39 5.63
CA ASP A 185 -14.14 16.73 5.10
C ASP A 185 -12.87 17.58 5.07
N ILE A 186 -12.08 17.49 6.14
CA ILE A 186 -10.79 18.19 6.20
C ILE A 186 -9.81 17.60 5.19
N TRP A 187 -9.77 16.27 5.09
CA TRP A 187 -8.85 15.54 4.22
C TRP A 187 -9.12 15.80 2.73
N TYR A 188 -10.40 15.82 2.36
CA TYR A 188 -10.85 16.03 0.98
C TYR A 188 -11.35 17.46 0.71
N GLU A 189 -11.10 18.41 1.63
CA GLU A 189 -11.47 19.83 1.50
C GLU A 189 -12.97 20.05 1.25
N GLY A 190 -13.81 19.18 1.79
CA GLY A 190 -15.26 19.24 1.61
C GLY A 190 -15.79 18.68 0.29
N ASN A 191 -14.91 18.21 -0.59
CA ASN A 191 -15.32 17.68 -1.90
C ASN A 191 -15.77 16.21 -1.87
N GLY A 192 -15.80 15.61 -0.70
CA GLY A 192 -16.12 14.19 -0.52
C GLY A 192 -15.03 13.25 -1.04
N SER A 193 -15.24 11.96 -0.84
CA SER A 193 -14.26 10.91 -1.17
C SER A 193 -14.47 10.28 -2.56
N SER A 194 -15.00 11.02 -3.54
CA SER A 194 -15.15 10.53 -4.91
C SER A 194 -13.79 10.14 -5.53
N TRP A 195 -13.80 9.31 -6.57
CA TRP A 195 -12.59 8.94 -7.28
C TRP A 195 -11.80 10.14 -7.80
N GLU A 196 -12.49 11.15 -8.32
CA GLU A 196 -11.87 12.38 -8.84
C GLU A 196 -11.19 13.18 -7.72
N ASN A 197 -11.84 13.32 -6.58
CA ASN A 197 -11.30 14.00 -5.41
C ASN A 197 -10.14 13.21 -4.76
N ARG A 198 -10.19 11.89 -4.78
CA ARG A 198 -9.07 11.06 -4.36
C ARG A 198 -7.84 11.26 -5.23
N ASN A 199 -8.01 11.45 -6.54
CA ASN A 199 -6.92 11.76 -7.45
C ASN A 199 -6.31 13.16 -7.21
N ALA A 200 -7.11 14.15 -6.84
CA ALA A 200 -6.61 15.49 -6.50
C ALA A 200 -5.69 15.44 -5.26
N HIS A 201 -6.01 14.61 -4.27
CA HIS A 201 -5.17 14.39 -3.09
C HIS A 201 -4.06 13.37 -3.32
N TYR A 202 -4.19 12.50 -4.30
CA TYR A 202 -3.19 11.53 -4.70
C TYR A 202 -1.86 12.18 -5.04
N ASN A 203 -1.93 13.37 -5.64
CA ASN A 203 -0.77 14.16 -6.03
C ASN A 203 -0.27 15.11 -4.92
N SER A 204 -0.94 15.19 -3.77
CA SER A 204 -0.65 16.20 -2.76
C SER A 204 -0.28 15.66 -1.38
N SER A 205 -0.41 14.37 -1.12
CA SER A 205 0.03 13.79 0.15
C SER A 205 0.38 12.30 0.03
N ARG A 206 1.35 11.84 0.83
CA ARG A 206 1.73 10.42 0.94
C ARG A 206 0.62 9.55 1.53
N TYR A 207 -0.46 10.16 1.99
CA TYR A 207 -1.50 9.48 2.73
C TYR A 207 -2.81 9.58 2.00
N HIS A 208 -3.36 8.44 1.65
CA HIS A 208 -4.74 8.33 1.24
C HIS A 208 -5.57 7.73 2.37
N MET A 209 -6.58 8.43 2.79
CA MET A 209 -7.71 7.76 3.40
C MET A 209 -8.51 7.12 2.27
N LEU A 210 -8.23 5.85 1.99
CA LEU A 210 -9.08 5.11 1.07
C LEU A 210 -10.43 4.90 1.71
N TYR A 211 -11.40 5.32 0.92
CA TYR A 211 -12.82 5.09 1.04
C TYR A 211 -13.26 4.26 2.23
N ALA A 212 -14.06 4.92 3.02
CA ALA A 212 -15.07 4.32 3.87
C ALA A 212 -14.59 3.16 4.71
N GLN A 213 -14.22 3.43 5.91
CA GLN A 213 -14.37 2.50 7.02
C GLN A 213 -13.30 1.42 7.20
N LYS A 214 -12.38 1.15 6.28
CA LYS A 214 -11.54 -0.05 6.44
C LYS A 214 -10.02 0.12 6.29
N LYS A 215 -9.49 1.20 5.70
CA LYS A 215 -8.03 1.27 5.43
C LYS A 215 -7.46 2.69 5.58
N VAL A 216 -6.29 2.79 6.15
CA VAL A 216 -5.36 3.93 5.98
C VAL A 216 -4.26 3.43 5.07
N MET A 217 -3.98 4.14 3.97
CA MET A 217 -2.91 3.76 3.06
C MET A 217 -1.67 4.62 3.33
N LEU A 218 -0.55 3.97 3.60
CA LEU A 218 0.76 4.55 3.61
C LEU A 218 1.47 4.14 2.31
N ARG A 219 1.83 5.11 1.46
CA ARG A 219 2.68 4.84 0.31
C ARG A 219 4.14 4.94 0.73
N ILE A 220 4.83 3.82 0.67
CA ILE A 220 6.27 3.72 0.89
C ILE A 220 6.88 3.16 -0.40
N PHE A 221 7.98 3.71 -0.85
CA PHE A 221 8.63 3.42 -2.14
C PHE A 221 9.96 2.76 -1.99
#